data_69958c0f5fde9d29db76ce6ef6aff90d
#
_entry.id   69958c0f5fde9d29db76ce6ef6aff90d
#
_cell.length_a   1.000
_cell.length_b   1.000
_cell.length_c   1.000
_cell.angle_alpha   90.00
_cell.angle_beta   90.00
_cell.angle_gamma   90.00
#
_symmetry.space_group_name_H-M   'P 1'
#
loop_
_entity.id
_entity.type
_entity.pdbx_description
1 polymer ?
#
loop_
_entity_poly.entity_id
_entity_poly.type
_entity_poly.pdbx_seq_one_letter_code
_entity_poly.pdbx_strand_id
1 'polypeptide(L)'
;NYRVADGKALFPRPMEDMGAACQFLMQHQDTLGINMEHYAVGGFSAGGHLAACWGTPELGYAAYQVSKPDIILLAYPMVDVWKTVSLAPLPIRAMMLSGYLGKDHSQKVCGVYNVEQHMDITYPPAFVVQAEDDPTVPVWNSQVFIEQLQTLQIPYCYEHPQHGLHGFGLGTNTEAVGWVDRAFAFWNKLERD
;
A
#
# COMPACT_ATOMS: atom_id res chain seq x y z
N ASN A 1 5.97 -3.42 -14.21
CA ASN A 1 6.75 -2.44 -13.40
C ASN A 1 6.14 -1.06 -13.57
N TYR A 2 5.97 -0.32 -12.48
CA TYR A 2 5.56 1.07 -12.52
C TYR A 2 6.78 2.01 -12.57
N ARG A 3 6.58 3.22 -13.07
CA ARG A 3 7.64 4.24 -13.14
C ARG A 3 8.08 4.66 -11.76
N VAL A 4 9.38 4.83 -11.58
CA VAL A 4 10.01 5.34 -10.37
C VAL A 4 10.53 6.77 -10.57
N ALA A 5 10.99 7.43 -9.53
CA ALA A 5 11.62 8.75 -9.65
C ALA A 5 12.94 8.63 -10.42
N ASP A 6 13.01 9.32 -11.53
CA ASP A 6 14.17 9.42 -12.44
C ASP A 6 14.69 10.86 -12.51
N GLY A 7 14.69 11.54 -11.37
CA GLY A 7 14.98 12.98 -11.27
C GLY A 7 13.76 13.87 -11.57
N LYS A 8 12.58 13.31 -11.77
CA LYS A 8 11.29 14.00 -11.89
C LYS A 8 10.43 13.71 -10.67
N ALA A 9 9.34 14.47 -10.50
CA ALA A 9 8.35 14.15 -9.48
C ALA A 9 7.81 12.73 -9.69
N LEU A 10 7.72 11.94 -8.60
CA LEU A 10 7.22 10.57 -8.68
C LEU A 10 5.73 10.56 -9.00
N PHE A 11 4.94 11.24 -8.18
CA PHE A 11 3.49 11.26 -8.30
C PHE A 11 3.00 12.22 -9.40
N PRO A 12 1.90 11.89 -10.12
CA PRO A 12 1.04 10.70 -9.95
C PRO A 12 1.47 9.47 -10.77
N ARG A 13 2.64 9.46 -11.37
CA ARG A 13 3.08 8.44 -12.36
C ARG A 13 2.86 6.97 -11.95
N PRO A 14 3.18 6.53 -10.72
CA PRO A 14 2.91 5.15 -10.31
C PRO A 14 1.40 4.80 -10.32
N MET A 15 0.57 5.75 -9.92
CA MET A 15 -0.89 5.57 -9.94
C MET A 15 -1.44 5.48 -11.37
N GLU A 16 -0.92 6.31 -12.29
CA GLU A 16 -1.25 6.23 -13.72
C GLU A 16 -0.88 4.87 -14.32
N ASP A 17 0.31 4.36 -13.97
CA ASP A 17 0.77 3.05 -14.46
C ASP A 17 -0.07 1.91 -13.90
N MET A 18 -0.45 1.98 -12.63
CA MET A 18 -1.34 1.02 -12.02
C MET A 18 -2.74 1.08 -12.61
N GLY A 19 -3.27 2.29 -12.82
CA GLY A 19 -4.55 2.52 -13.50
C GLY A 19 -4.58 1.91 -14.91
N ALA A 20 -3.54 2.17 -15.70
CA ALA A 20 -3.41 1.60 -17.04
C ALA A 20 -3.34 0.07 -17.02
N ALA A 21 -2.60 -0.51 -16.05
CA ALA A 21 -2.51 -1.96 -15.90
C ALA A 21 -3.87 -2.58 -15.52
N CYS A 22 -4.56 -2.01 -14.53
CA CYS A 22 -5.87 -2.52 -14.10
C CYS A 22 -6.93 -2.37 -15.20
N GLN A 23 -6.95 -1.24 -15.92
CA GLN A 23 -7.84 -1.05 -17.08
C GLN A 23 -7.56 -2.07 -18.18
N PHE A 24 -6.29 -2.35 -18.47
CA PHE A 24 -5.91 -3.39 -19.43
C PHE A 24 -6.42 -4.77 -18.99
N LEU A 25 -6.23 -5.14 -17.71
CA LEU A 25 -6.73 -6.41 -17.19
C LEU A 25 -8.26 -6.51 -17.28
N MET A 26 -8.96 -5.43 -16.91
CA MET A 26 -10.42 -5.36 -17.00
C MET A 26 -10.93 -5.50 -18.43
N GLN A 27 -10.28 -4.84 -19.39
CA GLN A 27 -10.65 -4.93 -20.82
C GLN A 27 -10.40 -6.30 -21.45
N HIS A 28 -9.45 -7.07 -20.89
CA HIS A 28 -9.02 -8.36 -21.43
C HIS A 28 -9.38 -9.54 -20.51
N GLN A 29 -10.22 -9.32 -19.50
CA GLN A 29 -10.51 -10.32 -18.46
C GLN A 29 -11.01 -11.66 -19.04
N ASP A 30 -11.88 -11.64 -20.04
CA ASP A 30 -12.40 -12.84 -20.69
C ASP A 30 -11.28 -13.65 -21.38
N THR A 31 -10.39 -12.96 -22.09
CA THR A 31 -9.27 -13.58 -22.80
C THR A 31 -8.21 -14.13 -21.82
N LEU A 32 -8.03 -13.44 -20.69
CA LEU A 32 -7.07 -13.84 -19.65
C LEU A 32 -7.64 -14.87 -18.68
N GLY A 33 -8.94 -15.11 -18.71
CA GLY A 33 -9.62 -16.03 -17.78
C GLY A 33 -9.61 -15.54 -16.35
N ILE A 34 -9.68 -14.23 -16.13
CA ILE A 34 -9.69 -13.58 -14.81
C ILE A 34 -11.00 -12.83 -14.58
N ASN A 35 -11.30 -12.52 -13.32
CA ASN A 35 -12.44 -11.70 -12.95
C ASN A 35 -11.97 -10.44 -12.20
N MET A 36 -12.09 -9.29 -12.83
CA MET A 36 -11.70 -8.00 -12.25
C MET A 36 -12.79 -7.37 -11.37
N GLU A 37 -13.92 -8.04 -11.16
CA GLU A 37 -14.89 -7.69 -10.12
C GLU A 37 -14.51 -8.26 -8.75
N HIS A 38 -13.64 -9.28 -8.74
CA HIS A 38 -13.10 -9.93 -7.53
C HIS A 38 -11.58 -9.98 -7.61
N TYR A 39 -10.91 -9.03 -6.98
CA TYR A 39 -9.46 -8.97 -6.97
C TYR A 39 -8.90 -8.33 -5.70
N ALA A 40 -7.68 -8.71 -5.38
CA ALA A 40 -6.89 -8.10 -4.33
C ALA A 40 -5.77 -7.25 -4.93
N VAL A 41 -5.38 -6.20 -4.22
CA VAL A 41 -4.17 -5.44 -4.52
C VAL A 41 -3.22 -5.57 -3.35
N GLY A 42 -1.98 -5.95 -3.66
CA GLY A 42 -0.95 -6.11 -2.63
C GLY A 42 0.33 -5.35 -2.96
N GLY A 43 1.03 -4.95 -1.92
CA GLY A 43 2.28 -4.21 -2.09
C GLY A 43 3.18 -4.25 -0.87
N PHE A 44 4.47 -4.02 -1.13
CA PHE A 44 5.56 -4.02 -0.17
C PHE A 44 6.21 -2.65 -0.10
N SER A 45 6.46 -2.10 1.08
CA SER A 45 7.19 -0.83 1.26
C SER A 45 6.58 0.31 0.44
N ALA A 46 7.30 0.88 -0.51
CA ALA A 46 6.80 1.86 -1.47
C ALA A 46 5.65 1.31 -2.35
N GLY A 47 5.70 0.03 -2.74
CA GLY A 47 4.60 -0.65 -3.40
C GLY A 47 3.39 -0.85 -2.47
N GLY A 48 3.62 -0.98 -1.17
CA GLY A 48 2.57 -0.96 -0.15
C GLY A 48 1.86 0.39 -0.09
N HIS A 49 2.59 1.50 -0.20
CA HIS A 49 2.01 2.83 -0.34
C HIS A 49 1.12 2.93 -1.59
N LEU A 50 1.64 2.48 -2.75
CA LEU A 50 0.87 2.48 -3.99
C LEU A 50 -0.42 1.64 -3.87
N ALA A 51 -0.32 0.44 -3.29
CA ALA A 51 -1.48 -0.42 -3.04
C ALA A 51 -2.50 0.22 -2.08
N ALA A 52 -2.01 0.87 -1.02
CA ALA A 52 -2.86 1.58 -0.07
C ALA A 52 -3.57 2.79 -0.71
N CYS A 53 -2.87 3.59 -1.52
CA CYS A 53 -3.49 4.66 -2.32
C CYS A 53 -4.55 4.10 -3.28
N TRP A 54 -4.30 2.93 -3.89
CA TRP A 54 -5.26 2.31 -4.80
C TRP A 54 -6.60 1.98 -4.13
N GLY A 55 -6.59 1.65 -2.85
CA GLY A 55 -7.82 1.43 -2.06
C GLY A 55 -8.68 2.67 -1.84
N THR A 56 -8.16 3.88 -2.05
CA THR A 56 -8.94 5.11 -1.91
C THR A 56 -9.69 5.43 -3.21
N PRO A 57 -10.95 5.89 -3.15
CA PRO A 57 -11.68 6.25 -4.36
C PRO A 57 -11.05 7.45 -5.09
N GLU A 58 -10.56 8.44 -4.33
CA GLU A 58 -10.03 9.69 -4.88
C GLU A 58 -8.69 9.51 -5.62
N LEU A 59 -7.74 8.77 -5.04
CA LEU A 59 -6.41 8.57 -5.61
C LEU A 59 -6.32 7.29 -6.46
N GLY A 60 -7.19 6.30 -6.22
CA GLY A 60 -7.08 4.95 -6.71
C GLY A 60 -8.21 4.51 -7.64
N TYR A 61 -8.79 3.37 -7.32
CA TYR A 61 -9.66 2.61 -8.20
C TYR A 61 -10.74 3.44 -8.92
N ALA A 62 -11.45 4.32 -8.21
CA ALA A 62 -12.54 5.09 -8.80
C ALA A 62 -12.03 6.20 -9.73
N ALA A 63 -10.92 6.86 -9.39
CA ALA A 63 -10.29 7.87 -10.25
C ALA A 63 -9.86 7.28 -11.61
N TYR A 64 -9.53 5.99 -11.65
CA TYR A 64 -9.14 5.28 -12.86
C TYR A 64 -10.27 4.43 -13.47
N GLN A 65 -11.51 4.55 -12.98
CA GLN A 65 -12.69 3.86 -13.50
C GLN A 65 -12.53 2.33 -13.49
N VAL A 66 -11.93 1.80 -12.45
CA VAL A 66 -11.78 0.37 -12.19
C VAL A 66 -12.67 -0.01 -11.01
N SER A 67 -13.17 -1.25 -10.94
CA SER A 67 -13.92 -1.75 -9.80
C SER A 67 -13.09 -1.65 -8.51
N LYS A 68 -13.78 -1.50 -7.38
CA LYS A 68 -13.13 -1.51 -6.06
C LYS A 68 -12.51 -2.87 -5.78
N PRO A 69 -11.25 -2.94 -5.31
CA PRO A 69 -10.68 -4.22 -4.87
C PRO A 69 -11.42 -4.76 -3.65
N ASP A 70 -11.52 -6.09 -3.52
CA ASP A 70 -12.13 -6.74 -2.37
C ASP A 70 -11.31 -6.56 -1.10
N ILE A 71 -9.98 -6.49 -1.24
CA ILE A 71 -9.05 -6.37 -0.13
C ILE A 71 -7.72 -5.70 -0.55
N ILE A 72 -7.09 -5.02 0.39
CA ILE A 72 -5.74 -4.48 0.26
C ILE A 72 -4.78 -5.27 1.16
N LEU A 73 -3.66 -5.75 0.59
CA LEU A 73 -2.66 -6.57 1.27
C LEU A 73 -1.34 -5.79 1.39
N LEU A 74 -0.95 -5.42 2.60
CA LEU A 74 0.17 -4.51 2.83
C LEU A 74 1.26 -5.18 3.66
N ALA A 75 2.48 -5.18 3.16
CA ALA A 75 3.66 -5.56 3.92
C ALA A 75 4.56 -4.33 4.14
N TYR A 76 4.79 -3.99 5.41
CA TYR A 76 5.59 -2.84 5.86
C TYR A 76 5.37 -1.57 5.02
N PRO A 77 4.11 -1.11 4.89
CA PRO A 77 3.76 -0.02 3.99
C PRO A 77 4.24 1.33 4.50
N MET A 78 4.69 2.21 3.62
CA MET A 78 4.75 3.63 3.92
C MET A 78 3.35 4.23 3.72
N VAL A 79 2.82 4.94 4.70
CA VAL A 79 1.45 5.50 4.69
C VAL A 79 1.49 7.02 4.70
N ASP A 80 2.13 7.62 5.69
CA ASP A 80 2.42 9.05 5.72
C ASP A 80 3.80 9.31 5.10
N VAL A 81 3.79 9.69 3.83
CA VAL A 81 4.99 9.91 3.04
C VAL A 81 5.83 11.06 3.60
N TRP A 82 5.20 12.18 3.92
CA TRP A 82 5.90 13.37 4.38
C TRP A 82 6.59 13.14 5.73
N LYS A 83 5.87 12.63 6.70
CA LYS A 83 6.40 12.38 8.05
C LYS A 83 7.50 11.33 8.01
N THR A 84 7.30 10.23 7.26
CA THR A 84 8.31 9.18 7.11
C THR A 84 9.62 9.74 6.56
N VAL A 85 9.57 10.48 5.48
CA VAL A 85 10.77 11.09 4.87
C VAL A 85 11.40 12.15 5.79
N SER A 86 10.58 12.98 6.44
CA SER A 86 11.07 14.05 7.32
C SER A 86 11.81 13.53 8.54
N LEU A 87 11.38 12.41 9.10
CA LEU A 87 11.95 11.79 10.29
C LEU A 87 13.03 10.75 9.99
N ALA A 88 13.18 10.31 8.73
CA ALA A 88 14.14 9.29 8.35
C ALA A 88 15.59 9.74 8.63
N PRO A 89 16.48 8.84 9.12
CA PRO A 89 17.91 9.10 9.21
C PRO A 89 18.51 9.53 7.87
N LEU A 90 19.55 10.37 7.90
CA LEU A 90 20.13 10.97 6.68
C LEU A 90 20.38 10.00 5.51
N PRO A 91 20.96 8.80 5.69
CA PRO A 91 21.16 7.89 4.56
C PRO A 91 19.85 7.40 3.92
N ILE A 92 18.87 7.04 4.76
CA ILE A 92 17.55 6.57 4.32
C ILE A 92 16.78 7.72 3.67
N ARG A 93 16.81 8.90 4.29
CA ARG A 93 16.19 10.11 3.75
C ARG A 93 16.73 10.46 2.36
N ALA A 94 18.04 10.43 2.17
CA ALA A 94 18.66 10.69 0.88
C ALA A 94 18.19 9.68 -0.19
N MET A 95 18.11 8.41 0.16
CA MET A 95 17.60 7.36 -0.72
C MET A 95 16.12 7.62 -1.10
N MET A 96 15.27 7.93 -0.12
CA MET A 96 13.84 8.23 -0.36
C MET A 96 13.65 9.46 -1.23
N LEU A 97 14.41 10.54 -0.97
CA LEU A 97 14.33 11.77 -1.76
C LEU A 97 14.78 11.56 -3.21
N SER A 98 15.87 10.84 -3.43
CA SER A 98 16.42 10.64 -4.77
C SER A 98 15.67 9.58 -5.57
N GLY A 99 15.29 8.48 -4.93
CA GLY A 99 14.72 7.29 -5.59
C GLY A 99 13.20 7.25 -5.61
N TYR A 100 12.53 7.94 -4.68
CA TYR A 100 11.09 7.83 -4.49
C TYR A 100 10.34 9.14 -4.77
N LEU A 101 10.75 10.25 -4.18
CA LEU A 101 10.02 11.52 -4.30
C LEU A 101 10.52 12.41 -5.45
N GLY A 102 11.76 12.26 -5.89
CA GLY A 102 12.33 13.10 -6.95
C GLY A 102 12.64 14.52 -6.48
N LYS A 103 12.53 15.50 -7.39
CA LYS A 103 12.95 16.89 -7.12
C LYS A 103 11.98 17.66 -6.23
N ASP A 104 10.70 17.46 -6.36
CA ASP A 104 9.67 18.14 -5.55
C ASP A 104 9.18 17.19 -4.45
N HIS A 105 9.67 17.44 -3.24
CA HIS A 105 9.38 16.67 -2.04
C HIS A 105 8.90 17.59 -0.91
N SER A 106 8.25 18.70 -1.26
CA SER A 106 7.62 19.57 -0.27
C SER A 106 6.47 18.87 0.45
N GLN A 107 6.14 19.32 1.66
CA GLN A 107 4.98 18.83 2.39
C GLN A 107 3.70 18.90 1.55
N LYS A 108 3.57 19.98 0.76
CA LYS A 108 2.41 20.18 -0.12
C LYS A 108 2.29 19.07 -1.17
N VAL A 109 3.39 18.59 -1.73
CA VAL A 109 3.39 17.54 -2.75
C VAL A 109 3.29 16.15 -2.13
N CYS A 110 4.09 15.86 -1.11
CA CYS A 110 4.08 14.55 -0.47
C CYS A 110 2.78 14.29 0.31
N GLY A 111 2.25 15.30 0.99
CA GLY A 111 1.04 15.18 1.80
C GLY A 111 -0.22 14.88 0.99
N VAL A 112 -0.26 15.23 -0.30
CA VAL A 112 -1.38 14.84 -1.20
C VAL A 112 -1.53 13.32 -1.30
N TYR A 113 -0.47 12.56 -1.02
CA TYR A 113 -0.46 11.10 -1.10
C TYR A 113 -0.34 10.43 0.27
N ASN A 114 -0.64 11.15 1.33
CA ASN A 114 -0.79 10.56 2.66
C ASN A 114 -2.11 9.77 2.69
N VAL A 115 -2.02 8.45 2.71
CA VAL A 115 -3.16 7.54 2.47
C VAL A 115 -4.28 7.77 3.47
N GLU A 116 -3.95 7.94 4.74
CA GLU A 116 -4.92 8.09 5.83
C GLU A 116 -5.85 9.31 5.67
N GLN A 117 -5.42 10.31 4.88
CA GLN A 117 -6.22 11.52 4.60
C GLN A 117 -7.27 11.32 3.50
N HIS A 118 -7.15 10.24 2.72
CA HIS A 118 -8.03 9.91 1.58
C HIS A 118 -8.89 8.67 1.82
N MET A 119 -8.77 8.06 3.01
CA MET A 119 -9.61 6.93 3.39
C MET A 119 -10.99 7.41 3.83
N ASP A 120 -12.01 6.74 3.34
CA ASP A 120 -13.41 6.93 3.75
C ASP A 120 -14.08 5.58 4.07
N ILE A 121 -15.36 5.60 4.40
CA ILE A 121 -16.14 4.41 4.75
C ILE A 121 -16.24 3.37 3.62
N THR A 122 -15.86 3.72 2.39
CA THR A 122 -15.87 2.82 1.23
C THR A 122 -14.54 2.13 1.01
N TYR A 123 -13.50 2.45 1.81
CA TYR A 123 -12.19 1.82 1.71
C TYR A 123 -12.29 0.30 1.87
N PRO A 124 -11.57 -0.51 1.06
CA PRO A 124 -11.64 -1.97 1.17
C PRO A 124 -11.13 -2.48 2.52
N PRO A 125 -11.56 -3.68 2.97
CA PRO A 125 -10.88 -4.40 4.02
C PRO A 125 -9.38 -4.50 3.79
N ALA A 126 -8.58 -4.61 4.84
CA ALA A 126 -7.13 -4.65 4.69
C ALA A 126 -6.45 -5.69 5.57
N PHE A 127 -5.43 -6.35 5.04
CA PHE A 127 -4.47 -7.15 5.80
C PHE A 127 -3.13 -6.42 5.80
N VAL A 128 -2.58 -6.20 6.98
CA VAL A 128 -1.31 -5.47 7.16
C VAL A 128 -0.33 -6.31 7.95
N VAL A 129 0.90 -6.41 7.49
CA VAL A 129 1.99 -7.04 8.25
C VAL A 129 3.22 -6.13 8.28
N GLN A 130 3.74 -5.85 9.48
CA GLN A 130 4.96 -5.07 9.66
C GLN A 130 5.68 -5.48 10.93
N ALA A 131 7.00 -5.70 10.85
CA ALA A 131 7.82 -6.00 12.00
C ALA A 131 8.06 -4.76 12.88
N GLU A 132 8.06 -4.96 14.21
CA GLU A 132 8.30 -3.89 15.19
C GLU A 132 9.71 -3.30 15.09
N ASP A 133 10.68 -4.11 14.65
CA ASP A 133 12.08 -3.74 14.50
C ASP A 133 12.44 -3.16 13.12
N ASP A 134 11.45 -2.70 12.32
CA ASP A 134 11.68 -2.11 11.00
C ASP A 134 12.45 -0.78 11.10
N PRO A 135 13.71 -0.72 10.63
CA PRO A 135 14.55 0.47 10.76
C PRO A 135 14.33 1.48 9.62
N THR A 136 13.56 1.11 8.59
CA THR A 136 13.42 1.90 7.34
C THR A 136 12.08 2.62 7.28
N VAL A 137 11.00 1.89 7.48
CA VAL A 137 9.64 2.43 7.59
C VAL A 137 9.17 2.21 9.01
N PRO A 138 9.13 3.25 9.85
CA PRO A 138 8.70 3.10 11.24
C PRO A 138 7.29 2.53 11.38
N VAL A 139 7.10 1.65 12.35
CA VAL A 139 5.85 0.90 12.60
C VAL A 139 4.62 1.79 12.76
N TRP A 140 4.79 3.04 13.19
CA TRP A 140 3.69 3.99 13.32
C TRP A 140 2.96 4.26 11.97
N ASN A 141 3.59 3.97 10.80
CA ASN A 141 2.90 4.03 9.51
C ASN A 141 1.73 3.04 9.46
N SER A 142 1.98 1.79 9.82
CA SER A 142 0.90 0.80 9.92
C SER A 142 -0.09 1.14 11.03
N GLN A 143 0.37 1.64 12.17
CA GLN A 143 -0.51 2.02 13.29
C GLN A 143 -1.50 3.11 12.89
N VAL A 144 -1.06 4.19 12.24
CA VAL A 144 -1.93 5.27 11.75
C VAL A 144 -2.95 4.74 10.73
N PHE A 145 -2.55 3.85 9.84
CA PHE A 145 -3.44 3.22 8.89
C PHE A 145 -4.50 2.36 9.58
N ILE A 146 -4.10 1.56 10.58
CA ILE A 146 -5.03 0.74 11.37
C ILE A 146 -5.99 1.60 12.21
N GLU A 147 -5.51 2.67 12.83
CA GLU A 147 -6.36 3.63 13.56
C GLU A 147 -7.44 4.23 12.65
N GLN A 148 -7.10 4.52 11.39
CA GLN A 148 -8.07 5.02 10.41
C GLN A 148 -9.09 3.94 10.03
N LEU A 149 -8.68 2.69 9.78
CA LEU A 149 -9.60 1.58 9.54
C LEU A 149 -10.56 1.36 10.70
N GLN A 150 -10.06 1.42 11.94
CA GLN A 150 -10.88 1.33 13.16
C GLN A 150 -11.92 2.45 13.24
N THR A 151 -11.49 3.69 13.00
CA THR A 151 -12.36 4.87 13.02
C THR A 151 -13.49 4.75 11.99
N LEU A 152 -13.18 4.22 10.82
CA LEU A 152 -14.12 4.01 9.72
C LEU A 152 -14.92 2.70 9.85
N GLN A 153 -14.64 1.88 10.87
CA GLN A 153 -15.26 0.56 11.11
C GLN A 153 -15.06 -0.41 9.93
N ILE A 154 -13.92 -0.33 9.24
CA ILE A 154 -13.55 -1.20 8.12
C ILE A 154 -12.88 -2.46 8.67
N PRO A 155 -13.23 -3.67 8.21
CA PRO A 155 -12.60 -4.90 8.65
C PRO A 155 -11.11 -4.93 8.32
N TYR A 156 -10.29 -5.36 9.27
CA TYR A 156 -8.85 -5.49 9.05
C TYR A 156 -8.25 -6.64 9.85
N CYS A 157 -7.07 -7.08 9.42
CA CYS A 157 -6.16 -7.91 10.19
C CYS A 157 -4.78 -7.22 10.24
N TYR A 158 -4.20 -7.09 11.44
CA TYR A 158 -2.89 -6.50 11.62
C TYR A 158 -1.96 -7.47 12.33
N GLU A 159 -0.88 -7.86 11.68
CA GLU A 159 0.19 -8.69 12.22
C GLU A 159 1.44 -7.83 12.44
N HIS A 160 1.99 -7.86 13.63
CA HIS A 160 3.17 -7.08 13.99
C HIS A 160 4.18 -7.95 14.73
N PRO A 161 4.88 -8.87 14.03
CA PRO A 161 5.95 -9.67 14.64
C PRO A 161 7.04 -8.79 15.23
N GLN A 162 7.67 -9.26 16.30
CA GLN A 162 8.70 -8.50 17.00
C GLN A 162 9.95 -8.32 16.13
N HIS A 163 10.29 -9.35 15.34
CA HIS A 163 11.49 -9.37 14.52
C HIS A 163 11.19 -9.74 13.06
N GLY A 164 11.78 -8.98 12.15
CA GLY A 164 11.61 -9.18 10.71
C GLY A 164 12.41 -8.17 9.89
N LEU A 165 12.76 -7.04 10.48
CA LEU A 165 13.38 -5.91 9.81
C LEU A 165 12.49 -5.37 8.67
N HIS A 166 13.06 -4.52 7.80
CA HIS A 166 12.41 -4.07 6.58
C HIS A 166 12.70 -5.01 5.41
N GLY A 167 11.70 -5.23 4.55
CA GLY A 167 11.94 -5.95 3.30
C GLY A 167 11.94 -7.47 3.43
N PHE A 168 11.29 -8.05 4.45
CA PHE A 168 11.22 -9.51 4.65
C PHE A 168 10.46 -10.26 3.54
N GLY A 169 9.80 -9.57 2.61
CA GLY A 169 9.09 -10.19 1.49
C GLY A 169 8.01 -11.19 1.94
N LEU A 170 8.15 -12.44 1.56
CA LEU A 170 7.23 -13.52 1.96
C LEU A 170 7.43 -13.97 3.43
N GLY A 171 8.33 -13.34 4.16
CA GLY A 171 8.60 -13.65 5.56
C GLY A 171 9.43 -14.91 5.80
N THR A 172 10.01 -15.52 4.76
CA THR A 172 10.84 -16.71 4.88
C THR A 172 11.97 -16.49 5.88
N ASN A 173 12.10 -17.35 6.88
CA ASN A 173 13.07 -17.26 7.99
C ASN A 173 12.88 -16.05 8.93
N THR A 174 11.69 -15.46 8.96
CA THR A 174 11.29 -14.44 9.93
C THR A 174 10.05 -14.87 10.70
N GLU A 175 9.67 -14.11 11.73
CA GLU A 175 8.42 -14.35 12.46
C GLU A 175 7.16 -14.09 11.60
N ALA A 176 7.30 -13.40 10.46
CA ALA A 176 6.23 -13.14 9.51
C ALA A 176 5.95 -14.33 8.57
N VAL A 177 6.67 -15.45 8.69
CA VAL A 177 6.50 -16.61 7.79
C VAL A 177 5.03 -17.03 7.68
N GLY A 178 4.54 -17.27 6.44
CA GLY A 178 3.16 -17.68 6.17
C GLY A 178 2.13 -16.55 6.23
N TRP A 179 2.54 -15.28 6.34
CA TRP A 179 1.60 -14.16 6.38
C TRP A 179 0.70 -14.08 5.12
N VAL A 180 1.21 -14.48 3.96
CA VAL A 180 0.44 -14.47 2.71
C VAL A 180 -0.74 -15.46 2.79
N ASP A 181 -0.52 -16.65 3.31
CA ASP A 181 -1.58 -17.66 3.46
C ASP A 181 -2.65 -17.17 4.47
N ARG A 182 -2.22 -16.50 5.55
CA ARG A 182 -3.14 -15.92 6.53
C ARG A 182 -3.92 -14.73 5.94
N ALA A 183 -3.30 -13.93 5.07
CA ALA A 183 -3.98 -12.85 4.36
C ALA A 183 -5.09 -13.40 3.43
N PHE A 184 -4.81 -14.45 2.67
CA PHE A 184 -5.82 -15.12 1.86
C PHE A 184 -6.91 -15.79 2.71
N ALA A 185 -6.56 -16.38 3.83
CA ALA A 185 -7.56 -16.94 4.76
C ALA A 185 -8.48 -15.84 5.33
N PHE A 186 -7.94 -14.66 5.62
CA PHE A 186 -8.72 -13.50 6.05
C PHE A 186 -9.66 -13.02 4.93
N TRP A 187 -9.17 -12.88 3.71
CA TRP A 187 -10.01 -12.51 2.55
C TRP A 187 -11.16 -13.49 2.35
N ASN A 188 -10.86 -14.79 2.27
CA ASN A 188 -11.88 -15.84 2.11
C ASN A 188 -12.94 -15.86 3.22
N LYS A 189 -12.62 -15.36 4.41
CA LYS A 189 -13.59 -15.22 5.50
C LYS A 189 -14.55 -14.06 5.25
N LEU A 190 -14.04 -12.92 4.74
CA LEU A 190 -14.86 -11.74 4.44
C LEU A 190 -15.91 -12.00 3.34
N GLU A 191 -15.64 -12.93 2.42
CA GLU A 191 -16.58 -13.29 1.36
C GLU A 191 -17.75 -14.18 1.85
N ARG A 192 -17.67 -14.72 3.07
CA ARG A 192 -18.66 -15.62 3.64
C ARG A 192 -19.61 -14.96 4.66
N ASP A 193 -19.23 -13.82 5.14
CA ASP A 193 -19.98 -13.02 6.12
C ASP A 193 -20.81 -11.95 5.41
#